data_36d2b9337b297cf0da5de4ce25d16f95
#
_entry.id   36d2b9337b297cf0da5de4ce25d16f95
#
_cell.length_a   1.000
_cell.length_b   1.000
_cell.length_c   1.000
_cell.angle_alpha   90.00
_cell.angle_beta   90.00
_cell.angle_gamma   90.00
#
_symmetry.space_group_name_H-M   'P 1'
#
loop_
_entity.id
_entity.type
_entity.pdbx_description
1 polymer ?
#
loop_
_entity_poly.entity_id
_entity_poly.type
_entity_poly.pdbx_seq_one_letter_code
_entity_poly.pdbx_strand_id
1 'polypeptide(L)'
;MFIHYSPIARLSGIMLTLTVALMSTPLSAAEHALALHGTPKYEAGFDHFDYVNPQAPKGGSLRLANVAAATFDSLHPFILRGTAAEGIGLVYDTLTERSLDEPFTEYGLIAKRMEVAADNRSVRFELREAARFHDGQAIEASDVAWTFRTLMESGHPQYRAYYADVERAEVIDAQTIVFHFATAQNSELPLIIGQLPVLPAHYWEGRDFSATTLEPPLGSGPYRVAEVEPGRRVVYERVDDYWAADLGLKRGRHNVDRIHYDYYRDGTVALQALKAGEYDLRQENVARNWARAYDTADVAAGRLKLDAIAHDRPAGMQGFFFNTRRAIFADPKVREALSYAFDFEWTNENLFYGAYERTRSYFENSELAATGLPSEAELALLAPYRDQLPSRVFNQAYAPPSTQANSLRDNLRQAFALLNEAGWAVSDGVLTHQQSGQAMAFEILLVSPSFERVVLPFKRNLERLGAQVTVRTVDPTQYQNRMDSFDFDMTVHVAPQSLSPGNEQRDFWSCEAAAIGGSRNVAGVCDPVVEDLVQALIDAPNRDALVTRARALDRVLQWSFYAIPNWYIDRFRVAYWDRFGRPAQNPPYGLALDTWWVDADKAAQLDGR
;
A
#
# COMPACT_ATOMS: atom_id res chain seq x y z
N MET A 1 -82.23 -37.99 59.22
CA MET A 1 -81.27 -38.96 59.78
C MET A 1 -80.13 -39.10 58.82
N PHE A 2 -78.94 -38.87 59.29
CA PHE A 2 -77.63 -38.85 58.62
C PHE A 2 -77.27 -37.65 57.75
N ILE A 3 -76.42 -36.85 58.35
CA ILE A 3 -75.61 -35.76 57.89
C ILE A 3 -74.48 -36.32 57.06
N HIS A 4 -74.16 -35.69 55.86
CA HIS A 4 -72.91 -35.88 55.23
C HIS A 4 -72.28 -34.52 54.85
N TYR A 5 -71.14 -34.23 55.46
CA TYR A 5 -70.25 -33.08 55.18
C TYR A 5 -69.52 -33.31 53.89
N SER A 6 -69.42 -32.25 53.02
CA SER A 6 -68.51 -32.18 51.93
C SER A 6 -67.35 -31.18 52.26
N PRO A 7 -66.10 -31.49 51.97
CA PRO A 7 -64.99 -30.55 52.19
C PRO A 7 -64.76 -29.60 51.01
N ILE A 8 -64.52 -28.38 51.36
CA ILE A 8 -64.17 -27.26 50.49
C ILE A 8 -62.75 -27.49 49.90
N ALA A 9 -62.63 -27.54 48.55
CA ALA A 9 -61.37 -27.55 47.87
C ALA A 9 -60.84 -26.11 47.75
N ARG A 10 -59.67 -25.85 48.33
CA ARG A 10 -58.90 -24.61 48.13
C ARG A 10 -58.18 -24.72 46.83
N LEU A 11 -58.50 -23.87 45.83
CA LEU A 11 -57.65 -23.59 44.65
C LEU A 11 -56.52 -22.69 45.08
N SER A 12 -55.26 -23.20 45.06
CA SER A 12 -54.04 -22.40 45.13
C SER A 12 -53.69 -21.99 43.74
N GLY A 13 -53.85 -20.70 43.42
CA GLY A 13 -53.35 -20.09 42.18
C GLY A 13 -51.82 -20.00 42.20
N ILE A 14 -51.17 -20.74 41.33
CA ILE A 14 -49.71 -20.53 41.02
C ILE A 14 -49.59 -19.39 40.04
N MET A 15 -49.12 -18.27 40.54
CA MET A 15 -48.76 -17.09 39.72
C MET A 15 -47.38 -17.36 39.08
N LEU A 16 -47.38 -17.75 37.81
CA LEU A 16 -46.15 -17.94 37.03
C LEU A 16 -45.60 -16.57 36.63
N THR A 17 -44.62 -16.05 37.37
CA THR A 17 -43.88 -14.86 37.01
C THR A 17 -42.94 -15.18 35.86
N LEU A 18 -43.28 -14.73 34.64
CA LEU A 18 -42.45 -14.80 33.46
C LEU A 18 -41.34 -13.71 33.58
N THR A 19 -40.17 -14.11 34.07
CA THR A 19 -38.98 -13.24 34.05
C THR A 19 -38.48 -13.20 32.61
N VAL A 20 -38.78 -12.14 31.88
CA VAL A 20 -38.15 -11.82 30.60
C VAL A 20 -36.71 -11.40 30.93
N ALA A 21 -35.78 -12.31 30.79
CA ALA A 21 -34.35 -11.98 30.76
C ALA A 21 -34.09 -11.15 29.48
N LEU A 22 -34.00 -9.84 29.62
CA LEU A 22 -33.37 -9.00 28.60
C LEU A 22 -31.91 -9.48 28.48
N MET A 23 -31.63 -10.27 27.48
CA MET A 23 -30.25 -10.49 27.03
C MET A 23 -29.74 -9.13 26.51
N SER A 24 -29.08 -8.35 27.37
CA SER A 24 -28.24 -7.26 26.97
C SER A 24 -27.07 -7.92 26.20
N THR A 25 -27.12 -7.87 24.88
CA THR A 25 -25.93 -8.05 24.05
C THR A 25 -24.88 -7.09 24.58
N PRO A 26 -23.65 -7.55 24.84
CA PRO A 26 -22.59 -6.62 25.22
C PRO A 26 -22.45 -5.61 24.06
N LEU A 27 -22.80 -4.35 24.29
CA LEU A 27 -22.38 -3.26 23.42
C LEU A 27 -20.84 -3.30 23.42
N SER A 28 -20.22 -3.40 22.27
CA SER A 28 -18.80 -3.11 22.13
C SER A 28 -18.57 -1.70 22.66
N ALA A 29 -17.59 -1.51 23.54
CA ALA A 29 -17.32 -0.18 24.07
C ALA A 29 -16.85 0.73 22.94
N ALA A 30 -17.42 1.92 22.80
CA ALA A 30 -16.97 2.90 21.81
C ALA A 30 -15.53 3.31 22.08
N GLU A 31 -14.65 3.12 21.11
CA GLU A 31 -13.21 3.26 21.24
C GLU A 31 -12.69 4.53 20.55
N HIS A 32 -11.52 5.02 20.97
CA HIS A 32 -10.84 6.18 20.39
C HIS A 32 -10.02 5.82 19.14
N ALA A 33 -9.82 4.53 18.88
CA ALA A 33 -9.07 3.99 17.75
C ALA A 33 -9.66 2.64 17.30
N LEU A 34 -9.48 2.30 16.05
CA LEU A 34 -9.81 1.00 15.47
C LEU A 34 -8.51 0.32 15.02
N ALA A 35 -8.22 -0.85 15.56
CA ALA A 35 -7.14 -1.71 15.07
C ALA A 35 -7.75 -2.92 14.37
N LEU A 36 -7.26 -3.23 13.17
CA LEU A 36 -7.73 -4.42 12.44
C LEU A 36 -7.35 -5.70 13.18
N HIS A 37 -6.19 -5.69 13.84
CA HIS A 37 -5.69 -6.81 14.64
C HIS A 37 -5.06 -6.29 15.93
N GLY A 38 -5.38 -6.93 17.06
CA GLY A 38 -4.82 -6.58 18.36
C GLY A 38 -5.47 -5.35 18.98
N THR A 39 -4.70 -4.61 19.76
CA THR A 39 -5.12 -3.40 20.45
C THR A 39 -4.29 -2.21 19.96
N PRO A 40 -4.87 -1.00 19.86
CA PRO A 40 -4.12 0.20 19.53
C PRO A 40 -2.92 0.40 20.48
N LYS A 41 -1.79 0.84 19.94
CA LYS A 41 -0.56 1.13 20.68
C LYS A 41 -0.74 2.28 21.66
N TYR A 42 -1.45 3.32 21.24
CA TYR A 42 -1.66 4.53 22.03
C TYR A 42 -3.00 4.47 22.74
N GLU A 43 -2.99 4.71 24.05
CA GLU A 43 -4.22 4.73 24.87
C GLU A 43 -5.06 5.98 24.61
N ALA A 44 -6.33 5.95 25.03
CA ALA A 44 -7.23 7.10 24.91
C ALA A 44 -6.65 8.33 25.61
N GLY A 45 -6.61 9.46 24.88
CA GLY A 45 -6.07 10.72 25.40
C GLY A 45 -4.54 10.79 25.42
N PHE A 46 -3.84 9.96 24.65
CA PHE A 46 -2.39 10.06 24.49
C PHE A 46 -1.96 11.47 24.07
N ASP A 47 -0.76 11.87 24.52
CA ASP A 47 -0.27 13.24 24.34
C ASP A 47 0.28 13.51 22.95
N HIS A 48 1.02 12.56 22.37
CA HIS A 48 1.57 12.63 21.02
C HIS A 48 2.04 11.24 20.55
N PHE A 49 2.27 11.07 19.26
CA PHE A 49 2.92 9.88 18.73
C PHE A 49 4.42 9.82 19.12
N ASP A 50 4.98 8.63 19.28
CA ASP A 50 6.38 8.43 19.69
C ASP A 50 7.40 8.99 18.68
N TYR A 51 7.01 9.08 17.41
CA TYR A 51 7.85 9.53 16.31
C TYR A 51 7.78 11.03 16.03
N VAL A 52 7.25 11.85 16.95
CA VAL A 52 7.23 13.31 16.81
C VAL A 52 8.08 13.99 17.88
N ASN A 53 8.43 15.24 17.65
CA ASN A 53 8.86 16.15 18.70
C ASN A 53 7.69 17.06 19.09
N PRO A 54 7.01 16.88 20.23
CA PRO A 54 5.87 17.69 20.63
C PRO A 54 6.20 19.16 20.84
N GLN A 55 7.50 19.49 21.00
CA GLN A 55 8.03 20.84 21.16
C GLN A 55 8.66 21.39 19.88
N ALA A 56 8.44 20.74 18.72
CA ALA A 56 8.96 21.21 17.46
C ALA A 56 8.49 22.66 17.19
N PRO A 57 9.41 23.59 16.88
CA PRO A 57 9.04 24.97 16.61
C PRO A 57 8.18 25.05 15.34
N LYS A 58 7.19 25.94 15.35
CA LYS A 58 6.40 26.27 14.16
C LYS A 58 7.07 27.41 13.43
N GLY A 59 7.06 27.36 12.10
CA GLY A 59 7.59 28.45 11.29
C GLY A 59 8.35 28.00 10.03
N GLY A 60 8.61 28.99 9.17
CA GLY A 60 9.41 28.81 7.96
C GLY A 60 8.70 28.11 6.82
N SER A 61 9.46 27.63 5.86
CA SER A 61 8.93 27.01 4.64
C SER A 61 9.66 25.73 4.26
N LEU A 62 8.94 24.82 3.59
CA LEU A 62 9.46 23.63 2.95
C LEU A 62 9.14 23.72 1.45
N ARG A 63 10.17 23.68 0.60
CA ARG A 63 10.04 23.69 -0.86
C ARG A 63 10.33 22.29 -1.39
N LEU A 64 9.41 21.74 -2.14
CA LEU A 64 9.44 20.41 -2.71
C LEU A 64 9.33 20.45 -4.23
N ALA A 65 9.89 19.47 -4.91
CA ALA A 65 9.74 19.31 -6.34
C ALA A 65 8.82 18.14 -6.66
N ASN A 66 7.82 18.35 -7.52
CA ASN A 66 7.07 17.27 -8.13
C ASN A 66 7.67 16.96 -9.51
N VAL A 67 8.07 15.69 -9.69
CA VAL A 67 8.56 15.14 -10.96
C VAL A 67 7.74 13.95 -11.45
N ALA A 68 6.80 13.49 -10.64
CA ALA A 68 5.91 12.37 -10.98
C ALA A 68 4.82 12.80 -11.97
N ALA A 69 4.25 13.99 -11.75
CA ALA A 69 3.38 14.65 -12.70
C ALA A 69 4.11 15.87 -13.28
N ALA A 70 4.14 16.02 -14.61
CA ALA A 70 4.81 17.14 -15.24
C ALA A 70 4.08 18.48 -15.04
N THR A 71 2.82 18.43 -14.62
CA THR A 71 1.90 19.57 -14.48
C THR A 71 0.67 19.16 -13.64
N PHE A 72 -0.16 20.15 -13.28
CA PHE A 72 -1.50 19.94 -12.72
C PHE A 72 -2.50 20.90 -13.36
N ASP A 73 -3.76 20.54 -13.39
CA ASP A 73 -4.87 21.35 -13.93
C ASP A 73 -6.11 21.35 -13.03
N SER A 74 -6.00 20.80 -11.81
CA SER A 74 -7.09 20.73 -10.85
C SER A 74 -6.59 20.87 -9.41
N LEU A 75 -7.41 21.52 -8.57
CA LEU A 75 -7.33 21.47 -7.11
C LEU A 75 -8.38 20.54 -6.51
N HIS A 76 -9.08 19.76 -7.35
CA HIS A 76 -10.12 18.83 -6.93
C HIS A 76 -9.60 17.38 -7.06
N PRO A 77 -9.22 16.73 -5.92
CA PRO A 77 -8.57 15.42 -5.96
C PRO A 77 -9.54 14.23 -6.02
N PHE A 78 -10.84 14.47 -5.88
CA PHE A 78 -11.83 13.41 -5.65
C PHE A 78 -12.49 12.87 -6.92
N ILE A 79 -12.13 13.37 -8.09
CA ILE A 79 -12.70 12.98 -9.39
C ILE A 79 -11.65 12.33 -10.29
N LEU A 80 -12.09 11.58 -11.30
CA LEU A 80 -11.19 10.95 -12.28
C LEU A 80 -10.59 11.96 -13.27
N ARG A 81 -11.29 13.05 -13.54
CA ARG A 81 -10.93 14.04 -14.57
C ARG A 81 -9.85 14.99 -14.04
N GLY A 82 -8.85 15.28 -14.87
CA GLY A 82 -7.76 16.21 -14.57
C GLY A 82 -6.61 15.57 -13.77
N THR A 83 -5.58 16.37 -13.56
CA THR A 83 -4.43 16.03 -12.71
C THR A 83 -4.45 16.92 -11.47
N ALA A 84 -4.72 16.34 -10.32
CA ALA A 84 -4.80 17.08 -9.07
C ALA A 84 -3.43 17.62 -8.63
N ALA A 85 -3.41 18.81 -8.02
CA ALA A 85 -2.20 19.39 -7.47
C ALA A 85 -1.64 18.51 -6.33
N GLU A 86 -0.31 18.35 -6.31
CA GLU A 86 0.39 17.64 -5.23
C GLU A 86 0.17 18.34 -3.89
N GLY A 87 -0.02 17.56 -2.82
CA GLY A 87 -0.23 18.08 -1.49
C GLY A 87 -1.66 18.53 -1.19
N ILE A 88 -2.60 18.48 -2.15
CA ILE A 88 -3.98 18.98 -1.95
C ILE A 88 -4.72 18.23 -0.83
N GLY A 89 -4.31 17.01 -0.50
CA GLY A 89 -4.84 16.28 0.66
C GLY A 89 -4.60 16.95 2.01
N LEU A 90 -3.63 17.86 2.13
CA LEU A 90 -3.35 18.64 3.35
C LEU A 90 -4.48 19.60 3.73
N VAL A 91 -5.39 19.86 2.79
CA VAL A 91 -6.54 20.79 2.99
C VAL A 91 -7.70 20.10 3.71
N TYR A 92 -7.73 18.77 3.76
CA TYR A 92 -8.88 18.00 4.25
C TYR A 92 -8.51 17.12 5.43
N ASP A 93 -9.39 17.04 6.42
CA ASP A 93 -9.35 16.02 7.46
C ASP A 93 -10.28 14.85 7.11
N THR A 94 -9.98 13.72 7.71
CA THR A 94 -10.72 12.46 7.61
C THR A 94 -11.42 12.13 8.93
N LEU A 95 -12.33 11.16 8.96
CA LEU A 95 -12.95 10.72 10.21
C LEU A 95 -11.90 10.20 11.19
N THR A 96 -10.90 9.45 10.69
CA THR A 96 -9.78 8.91 11.47
C THR A 96 -8.46 9.23 10.81
N GLU A 97 -7.37 9.02 11.51
CA GLU A 97 -6.02 9.17 10.99
C GLU A 97 -5.13 7.98 11.37
N ARG A 98 -4.32 7.55 10.42
CA ARG A 98 -3.43 6.42 10.56
C ARG A 98 -2.17 6.77 11.36
N SER A 99 -1.74 5.87 12.25
CA SER A 99 -0.39 5.91 12.78
C SER A 99 0.64 5.36 11.80
N LEU A 100 1.85 5.93 11.76
CA LEU A 100 2.94 5.45 10.92
C LEU A 100 3.88 4.48 11.64
N ASP A 101 3.58 4.12 12.88
CA ASP A 101 4.35 3.16 13.68
C ASP A 101 3.53 1.95 14.13
N GLU A 102 2.35 1.79 13.55
CA GLU A 102 1.49 0.61 13.70
C GLU A 102 1.00 0.12 12.34
N PRO A 103 0.93 -1.19 12.12
CA PRO A 103 0.25 -1.73 10.97
C PRO A 103 -1.26 -1.62 11.21
N PHE A 104 -2.01 -0.94 10.38
CA PHE A 104 -3.48 -0.96 10.35
C PHE A 104 -4.20 -0.57 11.65
N THR A 105 -3.82 0.57 12.22
CA THR A 105 -4.57 1.23 13.29
C THR A 105 -4.95 2.64 12.85
N GLU A 106 -6.22 2.96 13.01
CA GLU A 106 -6.82 4.26 12.72
C GLU A 106 -7.26 4.93 14.02
N TYR A 107 -6.79 6.13 14.29
CA TYR A 107 -7.11 6.94 15.46
C TYR A 107 -8.15 7.99 15.12
N GLY A 108 -9.11 8.20 15.99
CA GLY A 108 -10.19 9.18 15.76
C GLY A 108 -9.68 10.62 15.61
N LEU A 109 -9.90 11.21 14.43
CA LEU A 109 -9.59 12.62 14.12
C LEU A 109 -10.88 13.46 14.20
N ILE A 110 -11.66 13.58 13.13
CA ILE A 110 -13.01 14.19 13.20
C ILE A 110 -13.90 13.34 14.09
N ALA A 111 -13.82 12.02 13.99
CA ALA A 111 -14.46 11.11 14.94
C ALA A 111 -13.76 11.19 16.30
N LYS A 112 -14.53 11.32 17.36
CA LYS A 112 -14.07 11.25 18.75
C LYS A 112 -14.06 9.80 19.26
N ARG A 113 -15.06 9.04 18.83
CA ARG A 113 -15.27 7.64 19.18
C ARG A 113 -15.82 6.87 18.00
N MET A 114 -15.48 5.58 17.98
CA MET A 114 -15.93 4.64 16.96
C MET A 114 -16.40 3.37 17.64
N GLU A 115 -17.46 2.77 17.12
CA GLU A 115 -18.01 1.52 17.64
C GLU A 115 -18.37 0.62 16.46
N VAL A 116 -17.70 -0.53 16.36
CA VAL A 116 -18.05 -1.58 15.40
C VAL A 116 -19.05 -2.51 16.06
N ALA A 117 -20.17 -2.76 15.40
CA ALA A 117 -21.18 -3.69 15.93
C ALA A 117 -20.61 -5.11 16.07
N ALA A 118 -21.06 -5.84 17.10
CA ALA A 118 -20.58 -7.18 17.41
C ALA A 118 -20.76 -8.21 16.26
N ASP A 119 -21.72 -7.96 15.36
CA ASP A 119 -21.99 -8.76 14.18
C ASP A 119 -21.19 -8.27 12.94
N ASN A 120 -20.32 -7.29 13.10
CA ASN A 120 -19.51 -6.65 12.05
C ASN A 120 -20.35 -6.09 10.87
N ARG A 121 -21.63 -5.72 11.10
CA ARG A 121 -22.53 -5.20 10.08
C ARG A 121 -22.74 -3.70 10.12
N SER A 122 -22.09 -3.01 11.03
CA SER A 122 -22.12 -1.55 11.05
C SER A 122 -20.94 -0.98 11.83
N VAL A 123 -20.63 0.28 11.54
CA VAL A 123 -19.73 1.11 12.35
C VAL A 123 -20.42 2.44 12.65
N ARG A 124 -20.35 2.86 13.90
CA ARG A 124 -20.84 4.13 14.40
C ARG A 124 -19.68 5.07 14.65
N PHE A 125 -19.78 6.29 14.19
CA PHE A 125 -18.84 7.38 14.48
C PHE A 125 -19.55 8.48 15.28
N GLU A 126 -18.94 8.87 16.39
CA GLU A 126 -19.32 10.06 17.18
C GLU A 126 -18.30 11.17 16.88
N LEU A 127 -18.75 12.28 16.29
CA LEU A 127 -17.90 13.38 15.86
C LEU A 127 -17.52 14.28 17.03
N ARG A 128 -16.38 14.99 16.88
CA ARG A 128 -15.96 16.02 17.83
C ARG A 128 -16.73 17.32 17.61
N GLU A 129 -17.27 17.89 18.65
CA GLU A 129 -17.94 19.20 18.61
C GLU A 129 -17.01 20.34 18.18
N ALA A 130 -15.70 20.20 18.42
CA ALA A 130 -14.69 21.17 18.03
C ALA A 130 -14.32 21.12 16.54
N ALA A 131 -14.68 20.05 15.82
CA ALA A 131 -14.34 19.89 14.42
C ALA A 131 -15.07 20.93 13.56
N ARG A 132 -14.31 21.67 12.75
CA ARG A 132 -14.86 22.73 11.90
C ARG A 132 -14.07 22.90 10.61
N PHE A 133 -14.72 23.43 9.60
CA PHE A 133 -14.11 23.86 8.36
C PHE A 133 -13.34 25.18 8.55
N HIS A 134 -12.54 25.57 7.55
CA HIS A 134 -11.72 26.79 7.59
C HIS A 134 -12.55 28.08 7.64
N ASP A 135 -13.82 28.06 7.30
CA ASP A 135 -14.75 29.16 7.42
C ASP A 135 -15.43 29.27 8.81
N GLY A 136 -15.08 28.32 9.71
CA GLY A 136 -15.61 28.27 11.07
C GLY A 136 -16.89 27.47 11.24
N GLN A 137 -17.54 27.00 10.14
CA GLN A 137 -18.72 26.14 10.25
C GLN A 137 -18.36 24.78 10.87
N ALA A 138 -19.22 24.30 11.78
CA ALA A 138 -19.04 22.99 12.41
C ALA A 138 -19.15 21.86 11.37
N ILE A 139 -18.36 20.82 11.57
CA ILE A 139 -18.48 19.58 10.78
C ILE A 139 -19.56 18.73 11.44
N GLU A 140 -20.59 18.41 10.69
CA GLU A 140 -21.73 17.61 11.17
C GLU A 140 -21.81 16.24 10.46
N ALA A 141 -22.54 15.32 11.05
CA ALA A 141 -22.82 14.00 10.48
C ALA A 141 -23.50 14.08 9.09
N SER A 142 -24.25 15.18 8.83
CA SER A 142 -24.84 15.50 7.54
C SER A 142 -23.78 15.73 6.45
N ASP A 143 -22.63 16.36 6.77
CA ASP A 143 -21.51 16.56 5.83
C ASP A 143 -20.85 15.23 5.50
N VAL A 144 -20.68 14.35 6.49
CA VAL A 144 -20.13 12.99 6.29
C VAL A 144 -21.04 12.17 5.37
N ALA A 145 -22.34 12.17 5.63
CA ALA A 145 -23.32 11.45 4.79
C ALA A 145 -23.38 12.02 3.37
N TRP A 146 -23.34 13.36 3.25
CA TRP A 146 -23.29 14.03 1.94
C TRP A 146 -22.02 13.66 1.18
N THR A 147 -20.87 13.71 1.84
CA THR A 147 -19.57 13.35 1.24
C THR A 147 -19.58 11.93 0.73
N PHE A 148 -19.98 10.97 1.57
CA PHE A 148 -20.05 9.57 1.18
C PHE A 148 -20.91 9.38 -0.07
N ARG A 149 -22.14 9.89 -0.07
CA ARG A 149 -23.05 9.81 -1.21
C ARG A 149 -22.46 10.44 -2.48
N THR A 150 -21.89 11.65 -2.35
CA THR A 150 -21.32 12.39 -3.49
C THR A 150 -20.12 11.66 -4.10
N LEU A 151 -19.25 11.08 -3.26
CA LEU A 151 -18.11 10.29 -3.73
C LEU A 151 -18.57 8.99 -4.43
N MET A 152 -19.61 8.35 -3.94
CA MET A 152 -20.19 7.16 -4.59
C MET A 152 -20.85 7.49 -5.93
N GLU A 153 -21.53 8.62 -6.04
CA GLU A 153 -22.28 9.01 -7.25
C GLU A 153 -21.38 9.66 -8.31
N SER A 154 -20.53 10.60 -7.91
CA SER A 154 -19.80 11.51 -8.79
C SER A 154 -18.28 11.49 -8.60
N GLY A 155 -17.77 10.80 -7.60
CA GLY A 155 -16.35 10.72 -7.29
C GLY A 155 -15.58 9.77 -8.23
N HIS A 156 -14.26 9.69 -8.00
CA HIS A 156 -13.39 8.75 -8.70
C HIS A 156 -13.91 7.31 -8.53
N PRO A 157 -13.90 6.47 -9.58
CA PRO A 157 -14.42 5.10 -9.53
C PRO A 157 -13.88 4.23 -8.38
N GLN A 158 -12.69 4.53 -7.88
CA GLN A 158 -12.11 3.83 -6.72
C GLN A 158 -12.98 3.89 -5.47
N TYR A 159 -13.74 4.99 -5.25
CA TYR A 159 -14.61 5.09 -4.07
C TYR A 159 -15.75 4.08 -4.12
N ARG A 160 -16.32 3.83 -5.30
CA ARG A 160 -17.32 2.78 -5.49
C ARG A 160 -16.76 1.39 -5.20
N ALA A 161 -15.50 1.13 -5.54
CA ALA A 161 -14.85 -0.13 -5.21
C ALA A 161 -14.55 -0.26 -3.71
N TYR A 162 -14.02 0.79 -3.08
CA TYR A 162 -13.70 0.77 -1.63
C TYR A 162 -14.93 0.65 -0.75
N TYR A 163 -16.02 1.28 -1.12
CA TYR A 163 -17.25 1.31 -0.33
C TYR A 163 -18.36 0.40 -0.87
N ALA A 164 -18.01 -0.56 -1.74
CA ALA A 164 -18.98 -1.46 -2.38
C ALA A 164 -19.88 -2.22 -1.40
N ASP A 165 -19.34 -2.58 -0.24
CA ASP A 165 -20.05 -3.31 0.81
C ASP A 165 -20.81 -2.39 1.78
N VAL A 166 -20.81 -1.07 1.60
CA VAL A 166 -21.62 -0.13 2.39
C VAL A 166 -23.02 -0.06 1.79
N GLU A 167 -24.01 -0.51 2.57
CA GLU A 167 -25.41 -0.46 2.17
C GLU A 167 -26.00 0.93 2.28
N ARG A 168 -25.75 1.62 3.40
CA ARG A 168 -26.24 2.98 3.65
C ARG A 168 -25.47 3.69 4.76
N ALA A 169 -25.47 5.02 4.71
CA ALA A 169 -25.04 5.91 5.78
C ALA A 169 -26.29 6.53 6.43
N GLU A 170 -26.42 6.43 7.76
CA GLU A 170 -27.56 6.90 8.53
C GLU A 170 -27.13 7.97 9.53
N VAL A 171 -27.63 9.19 9.36
CA VAL A 171 -27.44 10.28 10.31
C VAL A 171 -28.40 10.11 11.48
N ILE A 172 -27.87 9.95 12.68
CA ILE A 172 -28.66 9.80 13.90
C ILE A 172 -28.97 11.17 14.53
N ASP A 173 -27.93 12.02 14.62
CA ASP A 173 -28.00 13.39 15.09
C ASP A 173 -26.83 14.21 14.48
N ALA A 174 -26.64 15.46 14.88
CA ALA A 174 -25.61 16.33 14.30
C ALA A 174 -24.18 15.78 14.47
N GLN A 175 -23.90 15.01 15.52
CA GLN A 175 -22.57 14.45 15.81
C GLN A 175 -22.48 12.94 15.59
N THR A 176 -23.55 12.26 15.19
CA THR A 176 -23.54 10.80 15.13
C THR A 176 -23.97 10.28 13.77
N ILE A 177 -23.14 9.44 13.17
CA ILE A 177 -23.44 8.74 11.92
C ILE A 177 -23.16 7.24 12.08
N VAL A 178 -23.97 6.42 11.42
CA VAL A 178 -23.81 4.95 11.35
C VAL A 178 -23.71 4.54 9.89
N PHE A 179 -22.68 3.76 9.57
CA PHE A 179 -22.58 3.09 8.28
C PHE A 179 -22.99 1.64 8.44
N HIS A 180 -23.95 1.18 7.63
CA HIS A 180 -24.45 -0.18 7.61
C HIS A 180 -23.83 -0.95 6.45
N PHE A 181 -23.48 -2.21 6.68
CA PHE A 181 -22.77 -3.05 5.72
C PHE A 181 -23.67 -4.16 5.18
N ALA A 182 -23.57 -4.42 3.90
CA ALA A 182 -24.27 -5.51 3.22
C ALA A 182 -23.76 -6.90 3.66
N THR A 183 -22.50 -6.99 4.11
CA THR A 183 -21.84 -8.22 4.56
C THR A 183 -21.07 -8.01 5.85
N ALA A 184 -20.94 -9.05 6.66
CA ALA A 184 -20.10 -9.07 7.85
C ALA A 184 -18.64 -9.52 7.55
N GLN A 185 -18.35 -9.96 6.33
CA GLN A 185 -17.08 -10.62 5.99
C GLN A 185 -15.94 -9.64 5.73
N ASN A 186 -16.25 -8.35 5.47
CA ASN A 186 -15.24 -7.33 5.21
C ASN A 186 -14.85 -6.62 6.52
N SER A 187 -13.89 -7.19 7.26
CA SER A 187 -13.43 -6.66 8.54
C SER A 187 -12.62 -5.36 8.41
N GLU A 188 -12.13 -5.03 7.21
CA GLU A 188 -11.37 -3.79 6.96
C GLU A 188 -12.28 -2.58 6.74
N LEU A 189 -13.55 -2.81 6.41
CA LEU A 189 -14.47 -1.75 6.01
C LEU A 189 -14.65 -0.63 7.04
N PRO A 190 -14.70 -0.91 8.37
CA PRO A 190 -14.73 0.17 9.37
C PRO A 190 -13.52 1.11 9.30
N LEU A 191 -12.31 0.58 9.06
CA LEU A 191 -11.09 1.36 8.92
C LEU A 191 -11.09 2.14 7.60
N ILE A 192 -11.53 1.51 6.51
CA ILE A 192 -11.65 2.14 5.18
C ILE A 192 -12.63 3.33 5.24
N ILE A 193 -13.77 3.18 5.92
CA ILE A 193 -14.71 4.28 6.15
C ILE A 193 -14.08 5.37 7.03
N GLY A 194 -13.27 4.99 8.02
CA GLY A 194 -12.53 5.95 8.84
C GLY A 194 -11.65 6.90 8.02
N GLN A 195 -11.11 6.45 6.90
CA GLN A 195 -10.28 7.25 5.98
C GLN A 195 -11.10 8.18 5.06
N LEU A 196 -12.44 8.22 5.20
CA LEU A 196 -13.29 9.11 4.41
C LEU A 196 -12.92 10.57 4.70
N PRO A 197 -12.46 11.36 3.70
CA PRO A 197 -12.31 12.81 3.86
C PRO A 197 -13.70 13.43 4.07
N VAL A 198 -13.81 14.43 4.93
CA VAL A 198 -15.10 15.09 5.15
C VAL A 198 -15.11 16.43 4.43
N LEU A 199 -16.03 16.58 3.50
CA LEU A 199 -16.16 17.74 2.63
C LEU A 199 -17.31 18.65 3.07
N PRO A 200 -17.15 19.99 2.96
CA PRO A 200 -18.18 20.94 3.33
C PRO A 200 -19.34 20.94 2.33
N ALA A 201 -20.47 20.33 2.68
CA ALA A 201 -21.62 20.24 1.79
C ALA A 201 -22.09 21.63 1.31
N HIS A 202 -22.08 22.63 2.19
CA HIS A 202 -22.48 24.02 1.89
C HIS A 202 -21.56 24.70 0.85
N TYR A 203 -20.26 24.38 0.81
CA TYR A 203 -19.35 24.90 -0.21
C TYR A 203 -19.68 24.37 -1.60
N TRP A 204 -20.12 23.12 -1.68
CA TRP A 204 -20.47 22.47 -2.94
C TRP A 204 -21.89 22.77 -3.44
N GLU A 205 -22.68 23.45 -2.63
CA GLU A 205 -24.03 23.85 -3.02
C GLU A 205 -24.01 24.72 -4.26
N GLY A 206 -24.66 24.27 -5.33
CA GLY A 206 -24.67 24.97 -6.63
C GLY A 206 -23.40 24.84 -7.47
N ARG A 207 -22.39 24.03 -7.04
CA ARG A 207 -21.17 23.73 -7.79
C ARG A 207 -21.26 22.33 -8.42
N ASP A 208 -20.66 22.17 -9.61
CA ASP A 208 -20.53 20.86 -10.25
C ASP A 208 -19.35 20.09 -9.66
N PHE A 209 -19.65 19.06 -8.85
CA PHE A 209 -18.62 18.19 -8.23
C PHE A 209 -17.81 17.40 -9.26
N SER A 210 -18.32 17.16 -10.48
CA SER A 210 -17.62 16.42 -11.51
C SER A 210 -16.64 17.25 -12.36
N ALA A 211 -16.61 18.57 -12.14
CA ALA A 211 -15.78 19.49 -12.89
C ALA A 211 -14.40 19.69 -12.23
N THR A 212 -13.34 19.80 -13.07
CA THR A 212 -12.04 20.29 -12.60
C THR A 212 -12.11 21.76 -12.21
N THR A 213 -11.36 22.17 -11.20
CA THR A 213 -11.29 23.56 -10.75
C THR A 213 -9.88 23.91 -10.28
N LEU A 214 -9.51 25.17 -10.48
CA LEU A 214 -8.31 25.79 -9.88
C LEU A 214 -8.68 26.81 -8.79
N GLU A 215 -9.96 26.90 -8.43
CA GLU A 215 -10.37 27.65 -7.24
C GLU A 215 -9.89 26.93 -5.97
N PRO A 216 -9.26 27.64 -5.02
CA PRO A 216 -8.90 27.09 -3.73
C PRO A 216 -10.11 26.47 -3.02
N PRO A 217 -10.03 25.17 -2.66
CA PRO A 217 -11.15 24.52 -2.01
C PRO A 217 -11.26 24.92 -0.54
N LEU A 218 -12.48 24.91 -0.01
CA LEU A 218 -12.74 24.96 1.42
C LEU A 218 -12.49 23.57 2.02
N GLY A 219 -11.74 23.51 3.10
CA GLY A 219 -11.44 22.27 3.82
C GLY A 219 -11.45 22.45 5.33
N SER A 220 -10.89 21.48 6.04
CA SER A 220 -10.81 21.46 7.51
C SER A 220 -9.40 21.14 8.01
N GLY A 221 -8.49 20.81 7.10
CA GLY A 221 -7.17 20.29 7.39
C GLY A 221 -6.16 21.33 7.90
N PRO A 222 -4.92 20.88 8.20
CA PRO A 222 -3.89 21.74 8.80
C PRO A 222 -3.35 22.82 7.86
N TYR A 223 -3.62 22.72 6.56
CA TYR A 223 -3.22 23.70 5.55
C TYR A 223 -4.38 24.12 4.66
N ARG A 224 -4.26 25.30 4.07
CA ARG A 224 -5.13 25.79 3.00
C ARG A 224 -4.29 26.23 1.80
N VAL A 225 -4.89 26.27 0.61
CA VAL A 225 -4.22 26.75 -0.59
C VAL A 225 -4.05 28.27 -0.48
N ALA A 226 -2.81 28.74 -0.58
CA ALA A 226 -2.46 30.18 -0.53
C ALA A 226 -2.21 30.77 -1.92
N GLU A 227 -1.48 30.05 -2.78
CA GLU A 227 -1.10 30.52 -4.10
C GLU A 227 -1.17 29.39 -5.12
N VAL A 228 -1.60 29.70 -6.34
CA VAL A 228 -1.68 28.77 -7.46
C VAL A 228 -1.11 29.43 -8.72
N GLU A 229 -0.04 28.85 -9.26
CA GLU A 229 0.42 29.09 -10.62
C GLU A 229 0.06 27.84 -11.44
N PRO A 230 -1.01 27.87 -12.25
CA PRO A 230 -1.54 26.67 -12.91
C PRO A 230 -0.46 25.87 -13.64
N GLY A 231 -0.38 24.59 -13.32
CA GLY A 231 0.57 23.65 -13.91
C GLY A 231 2.04 23.84 -13.54
N ARG A 232 2.37 24.81 -12.71
CA ARG A 232 3.75 25.16 -12.38
C ARG A 232 4.05 25.11 -10.88
N ARG A 233 3.20 25.72 -10.05
CA ARG A 233 3.41 25.81 -8.60
C ARG A 233 2.09 25.83 -7.86
N VAL A 234 2.06 25.20 -6.69
CA VAL A 234 1.04 25.38 -5.67
C VAL A 234 1.71 25.63 -4.33
N VAL A 235 1.16 26.56 -3.54
CA VAL A 235 1.63 26.88 -2.20
C VAL A 235 0.52 26.69 -1.21
N TYR A 236 0.80 25.97 -0.15
CA TYR A 236 -0.09 25.78 0.99
C TYR A 236 0.43 26.60 2.17
N GLU A 237 -0.47 27.25 2.91
CA GLU A 237 -0.15 27.91 4.16
C GLU A 237 -0.84 27.22 5.33
N ARG A 238 -0.15 27.14 6.46
CA ARG A 238 -0.67 26.53 7.69
C ARG A 238 -1.82 27.36 8.24
N VAL A 239 -2.85 26.67 8.72
CA VAL A 239 -4.00 27.28 9.38
C VAL A 239 -3.64 27.53 10.84
N ASP A 240 -3.58 28.80 11.26
CA ASP A 240 -3.12 29.17 12.61
C ASP A 240 -4.06 28.71 13.72
N ASP A 241 -5.37 28.72 13.47
CA ASP A 241 -6.42 28.28 14.39
C ASP A 241 -6.96 26.89 14.05
N TYR A 242 -6.09 26.02 13.50
CA TYR A 242 -6.47 24.65 13.14
C TYR A 242 -7.10 23.92 14.33
N TRP A 243 -8.32 23.48 14.17
CA TRP A 243 -9.16 22.94 15.25
C TRP A 243 -8.58 21.72 15.96
N ALA A 244 -7.76 20.93 15.27
CA ALA A 244 -7.19 19.69 15.78
C ALA A 244 -5.74 19.85 16.28
N ALA A 245 -5.17 21.06 16.29
CA ALA A 245 -3.74 21.29 16.59
C ALA A 245 -3.27 20.69 17.91
N ASP A 246 -4.13 20.67 18.94
CA ASP A 246 -3.83 20.17 20.29
C ASP A 246 -4.16 18.68 20.51
N LEU A 247 -4.74 18.02 19.51
CA LEU A 247 -4.99 16.58 19.61
C LEU A 247 -3.66 15.80 19.57
N GLY A 248 -3.54 14.74 20.37
CA GLY A 248 -2.31 13.92 20.45
C GLY A 248 -1.81 13.44 19.09
N LEU A 249 -2.74 13.11 18.15
CA LEU A 249 -2.39 12.70 16.80
C LEU A 249 -1.85 13.82 15.91
N LYS A 250 -2.02 15.11 16.28
CA LYS A 250 -1.55 16.29 15.51
C LYS A 250 -0.41 17.04 16.20
N ARG A 251 -0.22 16.86 17.51
CA ARG A 251 0.84 17.53 18.24
C ARG A 251 2.23 17.17 17.71
N GLY A 252 3.09 18.17 17.50
CA GLY A 252 4.42 17.99 16.93
C GLY A 252 4.48 17.76 15.42
N ARG A 253 3.36 17.94 14.73
CA ARG A 253 3.24 17.77 13.26
C ARG A 253 2.83 19.08 12.60
N HIS A 254 2.96 19.16 11.27
CA HIS A 254 2.61 20.36 10.48
C HIS A 254 3.33 21.62 10.99
N ASN A 255 4.68 21.51 11.09
CA ASN A 255 5.50 22.52 11.77
C ASN A 255 5.89 23.70 10.88
N VAL A 256 5.87 23.57 9.57
CA VAL A 256 6.23 24.65 8.65
C VAL A 256 5.02 25.52 8.33
N ASP A 257 5.23 26.84 8.14
CA ASP A 257 4.15 27.77 7.81
C ASP A 257 3.71 27.63 6.35
N ARG A 258 4.64 27.34 5.44
CA ARG A 258 4.36 27.23 4.01
C ARG A 258 4.99 25.99 3.41
N ILE A 259 4.24 25.29 2.58
CA ILE A 259 4.72 24.16 1.76
C ILE A 259 4.55 24.55 0.29
N HIS A 260 5.65 24.50 -0.47
CA HIS A 260 5.66 24.79 -1.90
C HIS A 260 5.87 23.49 -2.67
N TYR A 261 5.10 23.27 -3.72
CA TYR A 261 5.33 22.24 -4.71
C TYR A 261 5.60 22.88 -6.07
N ASP A 262 6.86 22.79 -6.52
CA ASP A 262 7.28 23.22 -7.84
C ASP A 262 7.29 22.05 -8.82
N TYR A 263 6.74 22.22 -10.01
CA TYR A 263 6.58 21.15 -10.99
C TYR A 263 7.72 21.19 -12.02
N TYR A 264 8.38 20.03 -12.19
CA TYR A 264 9.47 19.85 -13.13
C TYR A 264 9.11 18.76 -14.14
N ARG A 265 9.30 19.07 -15.43
CA ARG A 265 9.03 18.11 -16.52
C ARG A 265 10.10 17.05 -16.68
N ASP A 266 11.30 17.31 -16.14
CA ASP A 266 12.47 16.44 -16.28
C ASP A 266 13.17 16.25 -14.93
N GLY A 267 13.41 14.99 -14.56
CA GLY A 267 14.05 14.65 -13.30
C GLY A 267 15.51 15.08 -13.18
N THR A 268 16.20 15.28 -14.32
CA THR A 268 17.59 15.77 -14.34
C THR A 268 17.62 17.26 -14.05
N VAL A 269 16.67 18.01 -14.63
CA VAL A 269 16.50 19.45 -14.35
C VAL A 269 16.15 19.65 -12.88
N ALA A 270 15.21 18.85 -12.33
CA ALA A 270 14.86 18.90 -10.91
C ALA A 270 16.07 18.59 -10.01
N LEU A 271 16.92 17.63 -10.39
CA LEU A 271 18.15 17.34 -9.63
C LEU A 271 19.13 18.53 -9.63
N GLN A 272 19.27 19.25 -10.75
CA GLN A 272 20.11 20.46 -10.78
C GLN A 272 19.49 21.60 -9.97
N ALA A 273 18.16 21.74 -9.97
CA ALA A 273 17.44 22.71 -9.14
C ALA A 273 17.65 22.46 -7.64
N LEU A 274 17.63 21.19 -7.17
CA LEU A 274 18.00 20.87 -5.79
C LEU A 274 19.42 21.34 -5.45
N LYS A 275 20.39 21.04 -6.34
CA LYS A 275 21.79 21.45 -6.13
C LYS A 275 21.98 22.95 -6.13
N ALA A 276 21.14 23.67 -6.87
CA ALA A 276 21.12 25.13 -6.89
C ALA A 276 20.40 25.76 -5.67
N GLY A 277 19.75 24.94 -4.82
CA GLY A 277 19.00 25.41 -3.66
C GLY A 277 17.63 25.99 -4.00
N GLU A 278 17.07 25.67 -5.19
CA GLU A 278 15.74 26.14 -5.59
C GLU A 278 14.63 25.46 -4.81
N TYR A 279 14.85 24.21 -4.34
CA TYR A 279 13.98 23.51 -3.41
C TYR A 279 14.79 22.73 -2.36
N ASP A 280 14.16 22.25 -1.31
CA ASP A 280 14.83 21.91 -0.07
C ASP A 280 15.10 20.40 0.11
N LEU A 281 14.24 19.53 -0.43
CA LEU A 281 14.31 18.10 -0.18
C LEU A 281 13.89 17.29 -1.40
N ARG A 282 14.62 16.19 -1.66
CA ARG A 282 14.35 15.21 -2.70
C ARG A 282 14.48 13.80 -2.16
N GLN A 283 13.47 12.98 -2.37
CA GLN A 283 13.61 11.53 -2.27
C GLN A 283 14.19 11.00 -3.60
N GLU A 284 15.40 10.43 -3.55
CA GLU A 284 16.11 9.98 -4.74
C GLU A 284 15.87 8.50 -5.02
N ASN A 285 15.06 8.20 -6.01
CA ASN A 285 14.71 6.85 -6.40
C ASN A 285 15.64 6.23 -7.45
N VAL A 286 16.55 7.02 -8.04
CA VAL A 286 17.48 6.57 -9.08
C VAL A 286 18.84 6.24 -8.47
N ALA A 287 19.21 4.95 -8.44
CA ALA A 287 20.45 4.47 -7.84
C ALA A 287 21.70 5.17 -8.43
N ARG A 288 21.74 5.38 -9.75
CA ARG A 288 22.83 6.10 -10.41
C ARG A 288 23.00 7.53 -9.88
N ASN A 289 21.89 8.26 -9.69
CA ASN A 289 21.94 9.61 -9.16
C ASN A 289 22.47 9.60 -7.73
N TRP A 290 21.95 8.72 -6.89
CA TRP A 290 22.40 8.57 -5.51
C TRP A 290 23.90 8.28 -5.43
N ALA A 291 24.42 7.39 -6.27
CA ALA A 291 25.81 6.97 -6.26
C ALA A 291 26.78 7.98 -6.91
N ARG A 292 26.33 8.85 -7.84
CA ARG A 292 27.23 9.64 -8.70
C ARG A 292 26.88 11.11 -8.81
N ALA A 293 25.63 11.50 -8.56
CA ALA A 293 25.21 12.85 -8.89
C ALA A 293 25.39 13.84 -7.72
N TYR A 294 25.60 13.35 -6.52
CA TYR A 294 25.73 14.15 -5.30
C TYR A 294 27.17 14.38 -4.84
N ASP A 295 28.16 14.11 -5.69
CA ASP A 295 29.56 14.48 -5.44
C ASP A 295 29.73 15.99 -5.71
N THR A 296 29.39 16.82 -4.72
CA THR A 296 29.37 18.29 -4.80
C THR A 296 30.06 18.91 -3.59
N ALA A 297 30.51 20.15 -3.73
CA ALA A 297 31.10 20.91 -2.65
C ALA A 297 30.14 21.12 -1.48
N ASP A 298 28.82 21.19 -1.74
CA ASP A 298 27.80 21.36 -0.71
C ASP A 298 27.59 20.09 0.12
N VAL A 299 27.67 18.90 -0.50
CA VAL A 299 27.65 17.62 0.21
C VAL A 299 28.94 17.46 1.03
N ALA A 300 30.11 17.74 0.43
CA ALA A 300 31.39 17.67 1.13
C ALA A 300 31.46 18.63 2.34
N ALA A 301 30.83 19.80 2.25
CA ALA A 301 30.72 20.78 3.33
C ALA A 301 29.59 20.47 4.33
N GLY A 302 28.81 19.43 4.11
CA GLY A 302 27.68 19.05 4.99
C GLY A 302 26.46 19.97 4.89
N ARG A 303 26.39 20.85 3.90
CA ARG A 303 25.25 21.74 3.66
C ARG A 303 24.08 21.05 2.99
N LEU A 304 24.36 20.18 2.04
CA LEU A 304 23.38 19.24 1.45
C LEU A 304 23.62 17.87 2.07
N LYS A 305 22.65 17.39 2.84
CA LYS A 305 22.69 16.08 3.54
C LYS A 305 22.20 14.97 2.63
N LEU A 306 22.81 13.80 2.80
CA LEU A 306 22.37 12.56 2.16
C LEU A 306 22.09 11.54 3.25
N ASP A 307 20.82 11.23 3.50
CA ASP A 307 20.41 10.26 4.49
C ASP A 307 19.73 9.05 3.84
N ALA A 308 20.08 7.88 4.35
CA ALA A 308 19.42 6.62 4.02
C ALA A 308 18.62 6.16 5.24
N ILE A 309 17.34 6.51 5.29
CA ILE A 309 16.46 6.30 6.43
C ILE A 309 15.75 4.97 6.25
N ALA A 310 16.00 4.00 7.15
CA ALA A 310 15.38 2.68 7.10
C ALA A 310 13.86 2.74 7.29
N HIS A 311 13.15 1.78 6.68
CA HIS A 311 11.71 1.61 6.81
C HIS A 311 11.30 0.14 6.69
N ASP A 312 10.15 -0.22 7.30
CA ASP A 312 9.57 -1.56 7.27
C ASP A 312 8.31 -1.62 6.37
N ARG A 313 8.24 -0.74 5.35
CA ARG A 313 7.14 -0.77 4.39
C ARG A 313 7.24 -2.01 3.52
N PRO A 314 6.16 -2.80 3.37
CA PRO A 314 6.18 -3.93 2.46
C PRO A 314 6.61 -3.50 1.05
N ALA A 315 7.60 -4.20 0.51
CA ALA A 315 8.08 -3.96 -0.85
C ALA A 315 7.28 -4.76 -1.89
N GLY A 316 6.63 -5.84 -1.47
CA GLY A 316 5.98 -6.78 -2.37
C GLY A 316 6.96 -7.51 -3.29
N MET A 317 6.44 -8.11 -4.36
CA MET A 317 7.26 -8.79 -5.36
C MET A 317 7.39 -7.93 -6.62
N GLN A 318 8.55 -7.32 -6.82
CA GLN A 318 8.94 -6.86 -8.15
C GLN A 318 9.70 -7.97 -8.87
N GLY A 319 9.31 -8.29 -10.10
CA GLY A 319 9.92 -9.39 -10.84
C GLY A 319 9.62 -9.39 -12.33
N PHE A 320 10.26 -10.32 -13.04
CA PHE A 320 9.82 -10.73 -14.37
C PHE A 320 8.72 -11.77 -14.18
N PHE A 321 7.47 -11.38 -14.41
CA PHE A 321 6.30 -12.25 -14.27
C PHE A 321 6.06 -13.04 -15.54
N PHE A 322 5.92 -14.35 -15.40
CA PHE A 322 5.51 -15.25 -16.46
C PHE A 322 3.99 -15.21 -16.61
N ASN A 323 3.51 -15.19 -17.86
CA ASN A 323 2.10 -15.45 -18.12
C ASN A 323 1.91 -16.96 -18.26
N THR A 324 1.47 -17.62 -17.21
CA THR A 324 1.28 -19.09 -17.20
C THR A 324 0.11 -19.58 -18.07
N ARG A 325 -0.68 -18.66 -18.63
CA ARG A 325 -1.68 -18.97 -19.68
C ARG A 325 -1.00 -19.39 -20.99
N ARG A 326 0.29 -19.05 -21.16
CA ARG A 326 1.13 -19.49 -22.28
C ARG A 326 1.69 -20.88 -22.00
N ALA A 327 1.42 -21.86 -22.87
CA ALA A 327 1.80 -23.25 -22.67
C ALA A 327 3.31 -23.46 -22.37
N ILE A 328 4.18 -22.61 -22.93
CA ILE A 328 5.64 -22.67 -22.68
C ILE A 328 6.02 -22.40 -21.23
N PHE A 329 5.16 -21.73 -20.45
CA PHE A 329 5.38 -21.39 -19.04
C PHE A 329 4.46 -22.14 -18.07
N ALA A 330 3.68 -23.12 -18.55
CA ALA A 330 2.78 -23.88 -17.71
C ALA A 330 3.52 -24.73 -16.67
N ASP A 331 4.66 -25.34 -17.05
CA ASP A 331 5.47 -26.19 -16.16
C ASP A 331 6.33 -25.31 -15.20
N PRO A 332 6.18 -25.47 -13.87
CA PRO A 332 7.02 -24.77 -12.89
C PRO A 332 8.52 -25.03 -13.06
N LYS A 333 8.93 -26.21 -13.54
CA LYS A 333 10.35 -26.50 -13.79
C LYS A 333 10.94 -25.62 -14.89
N VAL A 334 10.16 -25.30 -15.92
CA VAL A 334 10.57 -24.35 -16.96
C VAL A 334 10.77 -22.97 -16.36
N ARG A 335 9.82 -22.49 -15.54
CA ARG A 335 9.92 -21.18 -14.89
C ARG A 335 11.12 -21.11 -13.94
N GLU A 336 11.34 -22.17 -13.17
CA GLU A 336 12.53 -22.31 -12.32
C GLU A 336 13.82 -22.25 -13.15
N ALA A 337 13.91 -23.04 -14.23
CA ALA A 337 15.08 -23.06 -15.09
C ALA A 337 15.42 -21.68 -15.66
N LEU A 338 14.42 -20.95 -16.16
CA LEU A 338 14.61 -19.61 -16.73
C LEU A 338 15.06 -18.60 -15.66
N SER A 339 14.73 -18.83 -14.38
CA SER A 339 15.14 -17.95 -13.27
C SER A 339 16.67 -17.95 -13.06
N TYR A 340 17.35 -19.05 -13.37
CA TYR A 340 18.81 -19.16 -13.29
C TYR A 340 19.56 -18.30 -14.32
N ALA A 341 18.88 -17.80 -15.34
CA ALA A 341 19.48 -16.93 -16.34
C ALA A 341 19.58 -15.45 -15.90
N PHE A 342 18.87 -15.05 -14.82
CA PHE A 342 18.93 -13.69 -14.30
C PHE A 342 20.07 -13.54 -13.29
N ASP A 343 21.12 -12.83 -13.69
CA ASP A 343 22.27 -12.50 -12.85
C ASP A 343 22.01 -11.19 -12.10
N PHE A 344 21.40 -11.31 -10.92
CA PHE A 344 21.09 -10.16 -10.07
C PHE A 344 22.38 -9.49 -9.56
N GLU A 345 23.34 -10.25 -9.10
CA GLU A 345 24.56 -9.73 -8.49
C GLU A 345 25.33 -8.86 -9.47
N TRP A 346 25.52 -9.33 -10.70
CA TRP A 346 26.11 -8.51 -11.75
C TRP A 346 25.29 -7.26 -12.06
N THR A 347 23.97 -7.40 -12.11
CA THR A 347 23.05 -6.28 -12.36
C THR A 347 23.14 -5.24 -11.25
N ASN A 348 23.12 -5.69 -9.98
CA ASN A 348 23.20 -4.80 -8.82
C ASN A 348 24.53 -4.06 -8.76
N GLU A 349 25.64 -4.76 -8.97
CA GLU A 349 26.98 -4.16 -8.95
C GLU A 349 27.18 -3.16 -10.11
N ASN A 350 26.86 -3.57 -11.33
CA ASN A 350 27.24 -2.80 -12.53
C ASN A 350 26.21 -1.75 -12.96
N LEU A 351 24.90 -1.97 -12.66
CA LEU A 351 23.84 -1.05 -13.05
C LEU A 351 23.30 -0.24 -11.88
N PHE A 352 23.39 -0.76 -10.65
CA PHE A 352 22.79 -0.16 -9.48
C PHE A 352 23.76 0.18 -8.35
N TYR A 353 25.07 -0.01 -8.56
CA TYR A 353 26.13 0.38 -7.61
C TYR A 353 26.00 -0.31 -6.24
N GLY A 354 25.47 -1.54 -6.21
CA GLY A 354 25.22 -2.30 -4.97
C GLY A 354 24.09 -1.76 -4.11
N ALA A 355 23.19 -0.93 -4.66
CA ALA A 355 22.23 -0.15 -3.89
C ALA A 355 20.96 -0.92 -3.49
N TYR A 356 20.76 -2.14 -3.98
CA TYR A 356 19.54 -2.92 -3.77
C TYR A 356 19.82 -4.29 -3.17
N GLU A 357 18.78 -4.86 -2.56
CA GLU A 357 18.75 -6.25 -2.13
C GLU A 357 17.90 -7.10 -3.06
N ARG A 358 18.22 -8.40 -3.14
CA ARG A 358 17.43 -9.33 -3.93
C ARG A 358 16.09 -9.61 -3.26
N THR A 359 14.99 -9.38 -3.97
CA THR A 359 13.65 -9.80 -3.50
C THR A 359 13.59 -11.32 -3.39
N ARG A 360 12.98 -11.85 -2.33
CA ARG A 360 12.84 -13.29 -2.05
C ARG A 360 11.40 -13.70 -1.76
N SER A 361 10.54 -12.75 -1.42
CA SER A 361 9.18 -12.97 -0.92
C SER A 361 8.19 -12.09 -1.67
N TYR A 362 6.95 -12.57 -1.80
CA TYR A 362 5.85 -11.73 -2.26
C TYR A 362 5.45 -10.68 -1.21
N PHE A 363 5.81 -10.92 0.06
CA PHE A 363 5.60 -9.99 1.17
C PHE A 363 6.91 -9.36 1.67
N GLU A 364 7.87 -9.16 0.76
CA GLU A 364 9.23 -8.67 1.07
C GLU A 364 9.21 -7.41 1.94
N ASN A 365 10.22 -7.28 2.80
CA ASN A 365 10.39 -6.20 3.77
C ASN A 365 9.25 -6.11 4.79
N SER A 366 8.68 -7.25 5.18
CA SER A 366 7.65 -7.32 6.23
C SER A 366 7.74 -8.61 7.04
N GLU A 367 7.09 -8.63 8.20
CA GLU A 367 6.97 -9.84 9.02
C GLU A 367 6.14 -10.96 8.35
N LEU A 368 5.40 -10.62 7.29
CA LEU A 368 4.59 -11.57 6.52
C LEU A 368 5.43 -12.40 5.55
N ALA A 369 6.68 -12.01 5.30
CA ALA A 369 7.59 -12.72 4.42
C ALA A 369 7.97 -14.09 4.97
N ALA A 370 7.87 -15.13 4.15
CA ALA A 370 8.34 -16.46 4.48
C ALA A 370 9.88 -16.52 4.35
N THR A 371 10.55 -16.63 5.47
CA THR A 371 12.00 -16.74 5.55
C THR A 371 12.42 -18.04 6.24
N GLY A 372 13.62 -18.53 5.95
CA GLY A 372 14.13 -19.75 6.58
C GLY A 372 13.26 -20.99 6.34
N LEU A 373 13.32 -21.97 7.22
CA LEU A 373 12.47 -23.15 7.20
C LEU A 373 11.05 -22.82 7.68
N PRO A 374 9.99 -23.53 7.22
CA PRO A 374 8.65 -23.33 7.73
C PRO A 374 8.55 -23.66 9.22
N SER A 375 7.82 -22.84 9.96
CA SER A 375 7.47 -23.08 11.37
C SER A 375 6.52 -24.28 11.50
N GLU A 376 6.34 -24.79 12.72
CA GLU A 376 5.37 -25.86 13.00
C GLU A 376 3.94 -25.45 12.62
N ALA A 377 3.57 -24.17 12.85
CA ALA A 377 2.25 -23.65 12.50
C ALA A 377 2.06 -23.56 10.97
N GLU A 378 3.07 -23.12 10.23
CA GLU A 378 3.05 -23.14 8.75
C GLU A 378 2.98 -24.59 8.22
N LEU A 379 3.74 -25.52 8.80
CA LEU A 379 3.71 -26.94 8.44
C LEU A 379 2.33 -27.58 8.69
N ALA A 380 1.65 -27.20 9.78
CA ALA A 380 0.31 -27.70 10.07
C ALA A 380 -0.71 -27.24 9.00
N LEU A 381 -0.61 -26.00 8.52
CA LEU A 381 -1.45 -25.46 7.44
C LEU A 381 -1.15 -26.15 6.09
N LEU A 382 0.11 -26.44 5.81
CA LEU A 382 0.55 -27.02 4.54
C LEU A 382 0.40 -28.56 4.51
N ALA A 383 0.26 -29.23 5.66
CA ALA A 383 0.21 -30.69 5.76
C ALA A 383 -0.87 -31.37 4.89
N PRO A 384 -2.10 -30.81 4.73
CA PRO A 384 -3.12 -31.41 3.87
C PRO A 384 -2.73 -31.46 2.39
N TYR A 385 -1.79 -30.64 1.96
CA TYR A 385 -1.40 -30.48 0.56
C TYR A 385 -0.07 -31.17 0.22
N ARG A 386 0.42 -32.06 1.09
CA ARG A 386 1.75 -32.68 0.97
C ARG A 386 1.96 -33.44 -0.33
N ASP A 387 0.91 -34.05 -0.87
CA ASP A 387 0.95 -34.78 -2.13
C ASP A 387 0.80 -33.89 -3.38
N GLN A 388 0.40 -32.63 -3.19
CA GLN A 388 0.17 -31.66 -4.26
C GLN A 388 1.33 -30.65 -4.39
N LEU A 389 2.10 -30.46 -3.33
CA LEU A 389 3.19 -29.49 -3.26
C LEU A 389 4.56 -30.17 -3.38
N PRO A 390 5.56 -29.49 -3.98
CA PRO A 390 6.94 -29.98 -3.97
C PRO A 390 7.45 -30.17 -2.54
N SER A 391 8.18 -31.27 -2.28
CA SER A 391 8.72 -31.59 -0.94
C SER A 391 9.57 -30.46 -0.33
N ARG A 392 10.23 -29.66 -1.17
CA ARG A 392 11.07 -28.52 -0.76
C ARG A 392 10.30 -27.40 -0.08
N VAL A 393 8.98 -27.26 -0.30
CA VAL A 393 8.11 -26.34 0.43
C VAL A 393 8.15 -26.62 1.93
N PHE A 394 8.32 -27.87 2.32
CA PHE A 394 8.25 -28.34 3.71
C PHE A 394 9.61 -28.41 4.42
N ASN A 395 10.72 -28.45 3.68
CA ASN A 395 12.03 -28.79 4.25
C ASN A 395 13.20 -27.96 3.74
N GLN A 396 12.95 -26.94 2.90
CA GLN A 396 14.00 -26.06 2.39
C GLN A 396 13.60 -24.59 2.55
N ALA A 397 14.58 -23.76 2.87
CA ALA A 397 14.42 -22.32 2.78
C ALA A 397 14.48 -21.90 1.31
N TYR A 398 13.51 -21.10 0.87
CA TYR A 398 13.57 -20.56 -0.49
C TYR A 398 14.69 -19.52 -0.62
N ALA A 399 15.42 -19.62 -1.72
CA ALA A 399 16.35 -18.59 -2.15
C ALA A 399 16.35 -18.55 -3.69
N PRO A 400 16.21 -17.39 -4.32
CA PRO A 400 16.36 -17.28 -5.77
C PRO A 400 17.80 -17.64 -6.19
N PRO A 401 18.00 -18.13 -7.43
CA PRO A 401 19.34 -18.41 -7.95
C PRO A 401 20.28 -17.21 -7.81
N SER A 402 21.51 -17.44 -7.36
CA SER A 402 22.50 -16.41 -7.08
C SER A 402 23.83 -16.74 -7.73
N THR A 403 24.58 -15.72 -8.15
CA THR A 403 25.96 -15.82 -8.64
C THR A 403 27.00 -15.50 -7.57
N GLN A 404 26.60 -15.25 -6.32
CA GLN A 404 27.53 -15.13 -5.18
C GLN A 404 28.15 -16.48 -4.78
N ALA A 405 27.32 -17.52 -4.75
CA ALA A 405 27.75 -18.87 -4.37
C ALA A 405 28.16 -19.72 -5.58
N ASN A 406 27.61 -19.43 -6.77
CA ASN A 406 27.83 -20.18 -8.01
C ASN A 406 28.20 -19.21 -9.12
N SER A 407 28.93 -19.71 -10.13
CA SER A 407 29.13 -18.91 -11.35
C SER A 407 27.85 -18.87 -12.19
N LEU A 408 27.68 -17.82 -13.01
CA LEU A 408 26.61 -17.80 -14.02
C LEU A 408 26.64 -19.05 -14.93
N ARG A 409 27.83 -19.58 -15.22
CA ARG A 409 27.98 -20.83 -15.99
C ARG A 409 27.36 -22.02 -15.27
N ASP A 410 27.53 -22.11 -13.95
CA ASP A 410 26.95 -23.21 -13.15
C ASP A 410 25.42 -23.04 -13.07
N ASN A 411 24.93 -21.83 -12.90
CA ASN A 411 23.50 -21.51 -12.95
C ASN A 411 22.88 -21.92 -14.30
N LEU A 412 23.52 -21.57 -15.43
CA LEU A 412 23.02 -21.96 -16.75
C LEU A 412 23.10 -23.49 -16.97
N ARG A 413 24.06 -24.18 -16.36
CA ARG A 413 24.12 -25.63 -16.40
C ARG A 413 22.95 -26.27 -15.63
N GLN A 414 22.60 -25.71 -14.46
CA GLN A 414 21.43 -26.11 -13.69
C GLN A 414 20.13 -25.85 -14.47
N ALA A 415 20.03 -24.70 -15.13
CA ALA A 415 18.90 -24.37 -16.00
C ALA A 415 18.72 -25.44 -17.11
N PHE A 416 19.80 -25.83 -17.77
CA PHE A 416 19.76 -26.88 -18.79
C PHE A 416 19.29 -28.23 -18.23
N ALA A 417 19.73 -28.62 -17.04
CA ALA A 417 19.29 -29.85 -16.41
C ALA A 417 17.78 -29.85 -16.18
N LEU A 418 17.24 -28.77 -15.60
CA LEU A 418 15.81 -28.61 -15.36
C LEU A 418 14.99 -28.58 -16.66
N LEU A 419 15.48 -27.89 -17.70
CA LEU A 419 14.81 -27.84 -19.01
C LEU A 419 14.77 -29.24 -19.64
N ASN A 420 15.85 -30.01 -19.55
CA ASN A 420 15.85 -31.41 -20.06
C ASN A 420 14.85 -32.29 -19.27
N GLU A 421 14.77 -32.16 -17.96
CA GLU A 421 13.77 -32.86 -17.14
C GLU A 421 12.33 -32.47 -17.52
N ALA A 422 12.13 -31.24 -17.98
CA ALA A 422 10.84 -30.73 -18.45
C ALA A 422 10.57 -31.05 -19.94
N GLY A 423 11.43 -31.87 -20.57
CA GLY A 423 11.26 -32.32 -21.96
C GLY A 423 11.74 -31.33 -23.03
N TRP A 424 12.57 -30.35 -22.66
CA TRP A 424 13.16 -29.37 -23.59
C TRP A 424 14.61 -29.73 -23.91
N ALA A 425 15.00 -29.69 -25.18
CA ALA A 425 16.37 -29.90 -25.62
C ALA A 425 16.75 -28.94 -26.74
N VAL A 426 18.04 -28.65 -26.89
CA VAL A 426 18.53 -27.82 -27.99
C VAL A 426 18.62 -28.66 -29.27
N SER A 427 17.92 -28.22 -30.32
CA SER A 427 17.99 -28.78 -31.67
C SER A 427 18.30 -27.65 -32.64
N ASP A 428 19.33 -27.79 -33.44
CA ASP A 428 19.80 -26.77 -34.39
C ASP A 428 19.99 -25.36 -33.78
N GLY A 429 20.49 -25.35 -32.52
CA GLY A 429 20.73 -24.09 -31.79
C GLY A 429 19.48 -23.47 -31.12
N VAL A 430 18.31 -24.09 -31.26
CA VAL A 430 17.04 -23.62 -30.69
C VAL A 430 16.56 -24.59 -29.60
N LEU A 431 16.21 -24.07 -28.44
CA LEU A 431 15.59 -24.85 -27.37
C LEU A 431 14.15 -25.23 -27.78
N THR A 432 13.93 -26.54 -27.94
CA THR A 432 12.69 -27.09 -28.52
C THR A 432 12.12 -28.16 -27.60
N HIS A 433 10.81 -28.14 -27.40
CA HIS A 433 10.12 -29.20 -26.64
C HIS A 433 10.07 -30.49 -27.42
N GLN A 434 10.61 -31.58 -26.88
CA GLN A 434 10.87 -32.82 -27.59
C GLN A 434 9.62 -33.54 -28.13
N GLN A 435 8.47 -33.39 -27.43
CA GLN A 435 7.24 -34.06 -27.85
C GLN A 435 6.41 -33.23 -28.84
N SER A 436 6.31 -31.90 -28.61
CA SER A 436 5.47 -31.03 -29.43
C SER A 436 6.20 -30.36 -30.59
N GLY A 437 7.54 -30.34 -30.57
CA GLY A 437 8.34 -29.56 -31.53
C GLY A 437 8.27 -28.05 -31.35
N GLN A 438 7.65 -27.56 -30.27
CA GLN A 438 7.50 -26.12 -30.02
C GLN A 438 8.85 -25.52 -29.63
N ALA A 439 9.24 -24.42 -30.28
CA ALA A 439 10.40 -23.63 -29.90
C ALA A 439 10.13 -22.82 -28.65
N MET A 440 11.15 -22.64 -27.79
CA MET A 440 11.12 -21.71 -26.65
C MET A 440 11.29 -20.28 -27.17
N ALA A 441 10.22 -19.72 -27.69
CA ALA A 441 10.17 -18.37 -28.25
C ALA A 441 9.15 -17.53 -27.51
N PHE A 442 9.56 -16.35 -27.01
CA PHE A 442 8.68 -15.46 -26.26
C PHE A 442 9.15 -13.99 -26.27
N GLU A 443 8.23 -13.11 -25.96
CA GLU A 443 8.44 -11.67 -25.86
C GLU A 443 8.52 -11.23 -24.38
N ILE A 444 9.46 -10.34 -24.06
CA ILE A 444 9.48 -9.58 -22.81
C ILE A 444 8.91 -8.20 -23.10
N LEU A 445 7.71 -7.92 -22.58
CA LEU A 445 7.00 -6.66 -22.75
C LEU A 445 7.46 -5.63 -21.72
N LEU A 446 7.78 -4.41 -22.16
CA LEU A 446 8.21 -3.29 -21.32
C LEU A 446 7.38 -2.03 -21.60
N VAL A 447 7.15 -1.23 -20.56
CA VAL A 447 6.52 0.10 -20.65
C VAL A 447 7.57 1.22 -20.73
N SER A 448 8.81 0.95 -20.33
CA SER A 448 9.85 2.00 -20.24
C SER A 448 11.19 1.53 -20.82
N PRO A 449 11.81 2.33 -21.70
CA PRO A 449 13.17 2.05 -22.21
C PRO A 449 14.23 1.99 -21.10
N SER A 450 13.98 2.62 -19.95
CA SER A 450 14.93 2.61 -18.83
C SER A 450 15.22 1.21 -18.30
N PHE A 451 14.29 0.27 -18.49
CA PHE A 451 14.43 -1.11 -18.04
C PHE A 451 15.18 -2.01 -19.05
N GLU A 452 15.34 -1.58 -20.29
CA GLU A 452 16.05 -2.36 -21.33
C GLU A 452 17.48 -2.70 -20.92
N ARG A 453 18.17 -1.78 -20.24
CA ARG A 453 19.54 -2.03 -19.74
C ARG A 453 19.63 -3.19 -18.76
N VAL A 454 18.53 -3.54 -18.07
CA VAL A 454 18.43 -4.70 -17.17
C VAL A 454 18.05 -5.95 -17.96
N VAL A 455 17.09 -5.83 -18.87
CA VAL A 455 16.54 -6.97 -19.63
C VAL A 455 17.52 -7.50 -20.67
N LEU A 456 18.30 -6.64 -21.31
CA LEU A 456 19.21 -7.06 -22.39
C LEU A 456 20.33 -8.03 -21.92
N PRO A 457 20.97 -7.89 -20.75
CA PRO A 457 21.86 -8.92 -20.21
C PRO A 457 21.13 -10.24 -19.89
N PHE A 458 19.93 -10.15 -19.31
CA PHE A 458 19.10 -11.32 -19.03
C PHE A 458 18.71 -12.05 -20.32
N LYS A 459 18.25 -11.34 -21.34
CA LYS A 459 17.97 -11.88 -22.69
C LYS A 459 19.17 -12.66 -23.23
N ARG A 460 20.38 -12.08 -23.19
CA ARG A 460 21.60 -12.77 -23.67
C ARG A 460 21.84 -14.09 -22.94
N ASN A 461 21.54 -14.17 -21.65
CA ASN A 461 21.70 -15.41 -20.88
C ASN A 461 20.62 -16.43 -21.26
N LEU A 462 19.37 -16.01 -21.51
CA LEU A 462 18.30 -16.87 -22.03
C LEU A 462 18.64 -17.43 -23.43
N GLU A 463 19.21 -16.61 -24.29
CA GLU A 463 19.67 -17.03 -25.64
C GLU A 463 20.82 -18.05 -25.57
N ARG A 464 21.67 -18.00 -24.54
CA ARG A 464 22.68 -19.03 -24.29
C ARG A 464 22.07 -20.39 -23.93
N LEU A 465 20.83 -20.43 -23.42
CA LEU A 465 20.06 -21.65 -23.22
C LEU A 465 19.36 -22.14 -24.51
N GLY A 466 19.45 -21.38 -25.61
CA GLY A 466 18.78 -21.66 -26.87
C GLY A 466 17.38 -21.07 -26.99
N ALA A 467 16.92 -20.25 -26.03
CA ALA A 467 15.63 -19.56 -26.13
C ALA A 467 15.71 -18.42 -27.15
N GLN A 468 14.63 -18.18 -27.88
CA GLN A 468 14.45 -17.07 -28.82
C GLN A 468 13.66 -15.97 -28.11
N VAL A 469 14.34 -14.91 -27.65
CA VAL A 469 13.71 -13.86 -26.82
C VAL A 469 13.67 -12.54 -27.58
N THR A 470 12.48 -11.94 -27.65
CA THR A 470 12.26 -10.58 -28.17
C THR A 470 11.99 -9.65 -27.01
N VAL A 471 12.56 -8.44 -27.02
CA VAL A 471 12.23 -7.38 -26.07
C VAL A 471 11.45 -6.32 -26.83
N ARG A 472 10.27 -5.97 -26.32
CA ARG A 472 9.41 -4.97 -26.92
C ARG A 472 9.03 -3.91 -25.90
N THR A 473 9.46 -2.68 -26.13
CA THR A 473 9.02 -1.51 -25.38
C THR A 473 7.88 -0.83 -26.15
N VAL A 474 6.78 -0.56 -25.47
CA VAL A 474 5.60 0.08 -26.03
C VAL A 474 5.21 1.30 -25.20
N ASP A 475 4.35 2.19 -25.75
CA ASP A 475 3.83 3.32 -25.00
C ASP A 475 2.90 2.86 -23.84
N PRO A 476 2.66 3.72 -22.83
CA PRO A 476 1.86 3.35 -21.65
C PRO A 476 0.44 2.89 -21.98
N THR A 477 -0.21 3.48 -22.97
CA THR A 477 -1.59 3.11 -23.37
C THR A 477 -1.62 1.71 -23.99
N GLN A 478 -0.71 1.43 -24.91
CA GLN A 478 -0.58 0.11 -25.52
C GLN A 478 -0.16 -0.93 -24.47
N TYR A 479 0.73 -0.57 -23.55
CA TYR A 479 1.13 -1.45 -22.46
C TYR A 479 -0.09 -1.84 -21.60
N GLN A 480 -0.88 -0.84 -21.16
CA GLN A 480 -2.06 -1.10 -20.32
C GLN A 480 -3.08 -1.99 -21.05
N ASN A 481 -3.40 -1.70 -22.31
CA ASN A 481 -4.33 -2.52 -23.09
C ASN A 481 -3.87 -3.99 -23.22
N ARG A 482 -2.55 -4.21 -23.38
CA ARG A 482 -1.99 -5.56 -23.44
C ARG A 482 -2.00 -6.26 -22.09
N MET A 483 -1.73 -5.52 -21.00
CA MET A 483 -1.84 -6.05 -19.64
C MET A 483 -3.27 -6.44 -19.30
N ASP A 484 -4.24 -5.59 -19.61
CA ASP A 484 -5.67 -5.82 -19.33
C ASP A 484 -6.22 -7.03 -20.10
N SER A 485 -5.70 -7.30 -21.31
CA SER A 485 -6.08 -8.46 -22.12
C SER A 485 -5.19 -9.69 -21.91
N PHE A 486 -4.20 -9.60 -21.01
CA PHE A 486 -3.15 -10.62 -20.82
C PHE A 486 -2.39 -11.01 -22.10
N ASP A 487 -2.28 -10.08 -23.05
CA ASP A 487 -1.56 -10.28 -24.31
C ASP A 487 -0.06 -9.98 -24.17
N PHE A 488 0.62 -10.79 -23.38
CA PHE A 488 2.06 -10.78 -23.19
C PHE A 488 2.53 -12.20 -22.83
N ASP A 489 3.83 -12.46 -22.97
CA ASP A 489 4.43 -13.72 -22.55
C ASP A 489 5.15 -13.54 -21.20
N MET A 490 6.00 -12.53 -21.10
CA MET A 490 6.68 -12.12 -19.86
C MET A 490 6.67 -10.60 -19.75
N THR A 491 6.54 -10.07 -18.55
CA THR A 491 6.62 -8.63 -18.30
C THR A 491 7.28 -8.30 -16.97
N VAL A 492 7.72 -7.06 -16.79
CA VAL A 492 8.12 -6.54 -15.48
C VAL A 492 6.89 -6.04 -14.74
N HIS A 493 6.64 -6.57 -13.57
CA HIS A 493 5.48 -6.20 -12.75
C HIS A 493 5.85 -6.11 -11.27
N VAL A 494 5.05 -5.37 -10.52
CA VAL A 494 5.11 -5.32 -9.05
C VAL A 494 3.77 -5.83 -8.54
N ALA A 495 3.78 -6.90 -7.74
CA ALA A 495 2.65 -7.31 -6.93
C ALA A 495 2.78 -6.62 -5.56
N PRO A 496 2.11 -5.47 -5.35
CA PRO A 496 2.23 -4.73 -4.10
C PRO A 496 1.51 -5.49 -2.99
N GLN A 497 1.99 -5.32 -1.75
CA GLN A 497 1.39 -5.92 -0.58
C GLN A 497 1.18 -4.87 0.52
N SER A 498 0.18 -5.13 1.36
CA SER A 498 -0.08 -4.35 2.56
C SER A 498 0.51 -5.06 3.79
N LEU A 499 0.54 -4.35 4.93
CA LEU A 499 0.87 -4.96 6.23
C LEU A 499 -0.26 -5.85 6.75
N SER A 500 -1.45 -5.76 6.19
CA SER A 500 -2.63 -6.57 6.52
C SER A 500 -3.31 -7.02 5.22
N PRO A 501 -2.76 -8.06 4.55
CA PRO A 501 -3.37 -8.61 3.37
C PRO A 501 -4.73 -9.26 3.70
N GLY A 502 -5.72 -9.00 2.84
CA GLY A 502 -7.09 -9.44 3.01
C GLY A 502 -7.76 -9.87 1.69
N ASN A 503 -8.94 -9.32 1.42
CA ASN A 503 -9.76 -9.69 0.24
C ASN A 503 -9.09 -9.42 -1.11
N GLU A 504 -8.17 -8.44 -1.18
CA GLU A 504 -7.42 -8.14 -2.40
C GLU A 504 -6.55 -9.32 -2.87
N GLN A 505 -6.22 -10.28 -2.00
CA GLN A 505 -5.45 -11.46 -2.37
C GLN A 505 -6.20 -12.35 -3.36
N ARG A 506 -7.53 -12.31 -3.38
CA ARG A 506 -8.31 -13.01 -4.41
C ARG A 506 -8.05 -12.43 -5.79
N ASP A 507 -7.95 -11.11 -5.92
CA ASP A 507 -7.66 -10.43 -7.19
C ASP A 507 -6.25 -10.73 -7.70
N PHE A 508 -5.30 -11.01 -6.80
CA PHE A 508 -3.93 -11.38 -7.16
C PHE A 508 -3.77 -12.86 -7.57
N TRP A 509 -4.51 -13.79 -6.90
CA TRP A 509 -4.10 -15.20 -6.92
C TRP A 509 -5.22 -16.19 -7.25
N SER A 510 -6.49 -15.79 -7.38
CA SER A 510 -7.59 -16.73 -7.63
C SER A 510 -7.68 -17.16 -9.10
N CYS A 511 -8.26 -18.33 -9.33
CA CYS A 511 -8.61 -18.82 -10.67
C CYS A 511 -9.64 -17.92 -11.36
N GLU A 512 -10.59 -17.36 -10.61
CA GLU A 512 -11.55 -16.39 -11.13
C GLU A 512 -10.83 -15.16 -11.69
N ALA A 513 -9.95 -14.54 -10.90
CA ALA A 513 -9.16 -13.39 -11.33
C ALA A 513 -8.24 -13.73 -12.53
N ALA A 514 -7.74 -14.96 -12.63
CA ALA A 514 -6.94 -15.38 -13.78
C ALA A 514 -7.71 -15.30 -15.11
N ALA A 515 -9.04 -15.36 -15.09
CA ALA A 515 -9.90 -15.31 -16.27
C ALA A 515 -10.47 -13.91 -16.56
N ILE A 516 -10.39 -12.96 -15.60
CA ILE A 516 -10.97 -11.63 -15.71
C ILE A 516 -9.93 -10.65 -16.24
N GLY A 517 -10.18 -10.07 -17.42
CA GLY A 517 -9.32 -9.03 -18.00
C GLY A 517 -9.19 -7.82 -17.08
N GLY A 518 -7.97 -7.30 -16.93
CA GLY A 518 -7.69 -6.17 -16.05
C GLY A 518 -7.54 -6.53 -14.56
N SER A 519 -7.68 -7.79 -14.17
CA SER A 519 -7.39 -8.24 -12.79
C SER A 519 -5.90 -8.12 -12.48
N ARG A 520 -5.56 -8.14 -11.20
CA ARG A 520 -4.17 -8.13 -10.73
C ARG A 520 -3.48 -9.51 -10.81
N ASN A 521 -4.18 -10.55 -11.23
CA ASN A 521 -3.60 -11.87 -11.44
C ASN A 521 -2.81 -11.92 -12.76
N VAL A 522 -1.75 -11.13 -12.82
CA VAL A 522 -0.90 -10.95 -14.01
C VAL A 522 -0.26 -12.27 -14.45
N ALA A 523 0.18 -13.08 -13.49
CA ALA A 523 0.83 -14.37 -13.78
C ALA A 523 -0.14 -15.45 -14.30
N GLY A 524 -1.44 -15.31 -14.10
CA GLY A 524 -2.42 -16.36 -14.42
C GLY A 524 -2.39 -17.51 -13.41
N VAL A 525 -2.20 -17.19 -12.14
CA VAL A 525 -2.23 -18.18 -11.05
C VAL A 525 -3.62 -18.80 -10.97
N CYS A 526 -3.68 -20.12 -11.06
CA CYS A 526 -4.90 -20.88 -10.83
C CYS A 526 -4.50 -22.23 -10.23
N ASP A 527 -4.39 -22.26 -8.91
CA ASP A 527 -3.94 -23.42 -8.15
C ASP A 527 -4.86 -23.58 -6.92
N PRO A 528 -5.53 -24.73 -6.76
CA PRO A 528 -6.44 -24.96 -5.66
C PRO A 528 -5.82 -24.76 -4.27
N VAL A 529 -4.53 -25.11 -4.11
CA VAL A 529 -3.82 -24.91 -2.83
C VAL A 529 -3.65 -23.43 -2.54
N VAL A 530 -3.33 -22.63 -3.56
CA VAL A 530 -3.23 -21.18 -3.42
C VAL A 530 -4.58 -20.58 -3.07
N GLU A 531 -5.68 -21.01 -3.69
CA GLU A 531 -7.03 -20.54 -3.36
C GLU A 531 -7.42 -20.83 -1.91
N ASP A 532 -7.18 -22.05 -1.45
CA ASP A 532 -7.45 -22.44 -0.06
C ASP A 532 -6.62 -21.61 0.93
N LEU A 533 -5.34 -21.35 0.62
CA LEU A 533 -4.47 -20.52 1.48
C LEU A 533 -4.86 -19.04 1.45
N VAL A 534 -5.32 -18.52 0.32
CA VAL A 534 -5.88 -17.16 0.21
C VAL A 534 -7.13 -17.04 1.07
N GLN A 535 -8.05 -18.02 0.99
CA GLN A 535 -9.23 -18.02 1.83
C GLN A 535 -8.87 -18.11 3.32
N ALA A 536 -7.94 -19.01 3.66
CA ALA A 536 -7.46 -19.13 5.03
C ALA A 536 -6.84 -17.80 5.54
N LEU A 537 -6.10 -17.08 4.70
CA LEU A 537 -5.51 -15.78 5.04
C LEU A 537 -6.60 -14.74 5.33
N ILE A 538 -7.61 -14.62 4.47
CA ILE A 538 -8.74 -13.70 4.63
C ILE A 538 -9.48 -13.98 5.94
N ASP A 539 -9.66 -15.24 6.29
CA ASP A 539 -10.36 -15.69 7.50
C ASP A 539 -9.47 -15.67 8.76
N ALA A 540 -8.31 -14.97 8.73
CA ALA A 540 -7.41 -14.95 9.87
C ALA A 540 -8.06 -14.22 11.08
N PRO A 541 -8.19 -14.89 12.25
CA PRO A 541 -8.90 -14.31 13.39
C PRO A 541 -8.08 -13.28 14.17
N ASN A 542 -6.77 -13.22 13.95
CA ASN A 542 -5.84 -12.33 14.63
C ASN A 542 -4.52 -12.21 13.87
N ARG A 543 -3.65 -11.31 14.33
CA ARG A 543 -2.36 -11.02 13.68
C ARG A 543 -1.44 -12.24 13.55
N ASP A 544 -1.29 -13.04 14.58
CA ASP A 544 -0.40 -14.21 14.56
C ASP A 544 -0.87 -15.25 13.53
N ALA A 545 -2.18 -15.45 13.45
CA ALA A 545 -2.77 -16.31 12.42
C ALA A 545 -2.59 -15.73 11.02
N LEU A 546 -2.75 -14.41 10.84
CA LEU A 546 -2.52 -13.73 9.58
C LEU A 546 -1.08 -13.90 9.12
N VAL A 547 -0.11 -13.63 9.99
CA VAL A 547 1.33 -13.79 9.70
C VAL A 547 1.64 -15.24 9.28
N THR A 548 1.14 -16.21 10.03
CA THR A 548 1.36 -17.63 9.75
C THR A 548 0.78 -18.03 8.39
N ARG A 549 -0.44 -17.58 8.09
CA ARG A 549 -1.15 -17.91 6.84
C ARG A 549 -0.54 -17.20 5.64
N ALA A 550 -0.12 -15.93 5.80
CA ALA A 550 0.60 -15.19 4.78
C ALA A 550 1.93 -15.86 4.43
N ARG A 551 2.69 -16.33 5.43
CA ARG A 551 3.95 -17.07 5.21
C ARG A 551 3.71 -18.41 4.52
N ALA A 552 2.65 -19.15 4.88
CA ALA A 552 2.32 -20.39 4.20
C ALA A 552 1.97 -20.16 2.72
N LEU A 553 1.16 -19.14 2.41
CA LEU A 553 0.86 -18.73 1.04
C LEU A 553 2.12 -18.30 0.29
N ASP A 554 2.94 -17.45 0.89
CA ASP A 554 4.19 -16.95 0.29
C ASP A 554 5.13 -18.10 -0.09
N ARG A 555 5.30 -19.12 0.77
CA ARG A 555 6.11 -20.32 0.44
C ARG A 555 5.62 -21.03 -0.81
N VAL A 556 4.32 -21.23 -0.94
CA VAL A 556 3.75 -21.88 -2.12
C VAL A 556 4.00 -21.04 -3.37
N LEU A 557 3.77 -19.72 -3.29
CA LEU A 557 4.02 -18.80 -4.40
C LEU A 557 5.52 -18.76 -4.79
N GLN A 558 6.44 -18.72 -3.81
CA GLN A 558 7.89 -18.74 -4.03
C GLN A 558 8.32 -19.98 -4.81
N TRP A 559 7.91 -21.18 -4.37
CA TRP A 559 8.29 -22.45 -4.99
C TRP A 559 7.52 -22.77 -6.28
N SER A 560 6.52 -21.96 -6.64
CA SER A 560 5.78 -22.05 -7.90
C SER A 560 6.42 -21.25 -9.03
N PHE A 561 7.38 -20.38 -8.75
CA PHE A 561 8.15 -19.59 -9.73
C PHE A 561 7.27 -18.79 -10.70
N TYR A 562 6.19 -18.16 -10.24
CA TYR A 562 5.36 -17.29 -11.08
C TYR A 562 6.09 -16.02 -11.52
N ALA A 563 7.12 -15.62 -10.79
CA ALA A 563 7.99 -14.49 -11.10
C ALA A 563 9.46 -14.86 -10.91
N ILE A 564 10.35 -14.22 -11.67
CA ILE A 564 11.78 -14.14 -11.37
C ILE A 564 11.98 -12.89 -10.51
N PRO A 565 12.26 -13.02 -9.20
CA PRO A 565 12.39 -11.87 -8.32
C PRO A 565 13.48 -10.92 -8.78
N ASN A 566 13.19 -9.61 -8.72
CA ASN A 566 14.16 -8.58 -9.03
C ASN A 566 14.85 -8.08 -7.75
N TRP A 567 14.51 -6.88 -7.28
CA TRP A 567 15.17 -6.23 -6.14
C TRP A 567 14.21 -5.28 -5.42
N TYR A 568 14.58 -4.94 -4.20
CA TYR A 568 13.92 -3.90 -3.41
C TYR A 568 14.96 -3.04 -2.66
N ILE A 569 14.49 -2.03 -1.97
CA ILE A 569 15.26 -1.20 -1.04
C ILE A 569 14.43 -0.96 0.22
N ASP A 570 15.06 -1.12 1.38
CA ASP A 570 14.46 -1.00 2.71
C ASP A 570 14.65 0.40 3.34
N ARG A 571 15.00 1.39 2.52
CA ARG A 571 15.30 2.74 3.01
C ARG A 571 14.87 3.84 2.06
N PHE A 572 14.48 4.97 2.62
CA PHE A 572 14.33 6.21 1.88
C PHE A 572 15.70 6.86 1.67
N ARG A 573 16.09 7.12 0.44
CA ARG A 573 17.27 7.91 0.11
C ARG A 573 16.84 9.35 -0.01
N VAL A 574 17.21 10.19 0.96
CA VAL A 574 16.77 11.58 1.05
C VAL A 574 17.96 12.52 0.95
N ALA A 575 17.94 13.38 -0.07
CA ALA A 575 18.86 14.49 -0.21
C ALA A 575 18.16 15.78 0.21
N TYR A 576 18.70 16.53 1.18
CA TYR A 576 18.06 17.75 1.69
C TYR A 576 19.07 18.78 2.17
N TRP A 577 18.73 20.04 2.02
CA TRP A 577 19.50 21.13 2.57
C TRP A 577 19.38 21.12 4.10
N ASP A 578 20.53 21.22 4.83
CA ASP A 578 20.62 21.10 6.30
C ASP A 578 20.05 22.34 7.01
N ARG A 579 18.79 22.61 6.76
CA ARG A 579 18.00 23.66 7.41
C ARG A 579 16.88 23.11 8.29
N PHE A 580 16.74 21.80 8.37
CA PHE A 580 15.66 21.14 9.11
C PHE A 580 16.16 20.45 10.37
N GLY A 581 15.34 20.53 11.41
CA GLY A 581 15.33 19.59 12.50
C GLY A 581 14.32 18.47 12.21
N ARG A 582 14.54 17.31 12.79
CA ARG A 582 13.64 16.17 12.68
C ARG A 582 13.59 15.38 14.00
N PRO A 583 12.54 14.59 14.25
CA PRO A 583 12.48 13.71 15.41
C PRO A 583 13.68 12.75 15.46
N ALA A 584 14.02 12.31 16.68
CA ALA A 584 15.12 11.37 16.88
C ALA A 584 14.85 9.97 16.29
N GLN A 585 13.57 9.61 16.19
CA GLN A 585 13.10 8.34 15.62
C GLN A 585 12.27 8.62 14.38
N ASN A 586 12.50 7.84 13.33
CA ASN A 586 11.64 7.83 12.16
C ASN A 586 10.61 6.70 12.32
N PRO A 587 9.34 6.91 11.96
CA PRO A 587 8.37 5.82 12.03
C PRO A 587 8.70 4.75 10.97
N PRO A 588 8.44 3.47 11.26
CA PRO A 588 8.80 2.36 10.36
C PRO A 588 8.05 2.38 9.03
N TYR A 589 6.85 2.97 8.98
CA TYR A 589 6.00 2.86 7.79
C TYR A 589 5.90 4.13 6.95
N GLY A 590 6.69 5.17 7.24
CA GLY A 590 6.68 6.41 6.47
C GLY A 590 7.86 7.33 6.73
N LEU A 591 8.08 8.29 5.86
CA LEU A 591 9.12 9.31 6.04
C LEU A 591 8.71 10.43 7.01
N ALA A 592 7.38 10.60 7.22
CA ALA A 592 6.79 11.55 8.15
C ALA A 592 7.36 13.00 8.03
N LEU A 593 7.44 13.54 6.81
CA LEU A 593 7.96 14.89 6.56
C LEU A 593 7.18 15.98 7.32
N ASP A 594 5.93 15.75 7.61
CA ASP A 594 5.07 16.63 8.39
C ASP A 594 5.49 16.78 9.86
N THR A 595 6.40 15.90 10.36
CA THR A 595 7.00 15.99 11.69
C THR A 595 8.28 16.83 11.72
N TRP A 596 8.86 17.15 10.54
CA TRP A 596 10.07 17.95 10.43
C TRP A 596 9.75 19.43 10.69
N TRP A 597 10.76 20.21 11.09
CA TRP A 597 10.64 21.64 11.33
C TRP A 597 11.82 22.41 10.77
N VAL A 598 11.66 23.69 10.49
CA VAL A 598 12.79 24.58 10.15
C VAL A 598 13.58 24.89 11.41
N ASP A 599 14.85 24.53 11.44
CA ASP A 599 15.81 24.87 12.47
C ASP A 599 16.40 26.26 12.15
N ALA A 600 16.11 27.25 12.96
CA ALA A 600 16.47 28.64 12.70
C ALA A 600 17.99 28.85 12.60
N ASP A 601 18.77 28.16 13.45
CA ASP A 601 20.23 28.31 13.47
C ASP A 601 20.89 27.68 12.22
N LYS A 602 20.39 26.51 11.81
CA LYS A 602 20.83 25.84 10.58
C LYS A 602 20.42 26.65 9.33
N ALA A 603 19.19 27.15 9.28
CA ALA A 603 18.70 27.97 8.18
C ALA A 603 19.53 29.23 8.01
N ALA A 604 19.84 29.96 9.09
CA ALA A 604 20.67 31.15 9.06
C ALA A 604 22.11 30.88 8.52
N GLN A 605 22.67 29.70 8.81
CA GLN A 605 23.98 29.30 8.28
C GLN A 605 23.96 29.06 6.76
N LEU A 606 22.83 28.67 6.21
CA LEU A 606 22.67 28.48 4.75
C LEU A 606 22.34 29.78 4.01
N ASP A 607 21.57 30.68 4.60
CA ASP A 607 21.12 31.92 3.98
C ASP A 607 22.22 33.02 4.01
N GLY A 608 23.29 32.84 4.76
CA GLY A 608 24.46 33.73 4.81
C GLY A 608 25.44 33.64 3.65
N ARG A 609 25.01 33.10 2.48
CA ARG A 609 25.81 32.95 1.24
C ARG A 609 25.87 34.17 0.40
#